data_9162791e2afcb84d2a6a544d467b1bd9
#
_entry.id   9162791e2afcb84d2a6a544d467b1bd9
#
_cell.length_a   1.000
_cell.length_b   1.000
_cell.length_c   1.000
_cell.angle_alpha   90.00
_cell.angle_beta   90.00
_cell.angle_gamma   90.00
#
_symmetry.space_group_name_H-M   'P 1'
#
loop_
_entity.id
_entity.type
_entity.pdbx_description
1 polymer ?
#
loop_
_entity_poly.entity_id
_entity_poly.type
_entity_poly.pdbx_seq_one_letter_code
_entity_poly.pdbx_strand_id
1 'polypeptide(L)'
;MAAITDDQVASAAAPTGTRFATSSSYGSGSHSVGSRMRRRLLDTPESGVLGRVALANRLTRAVLAFTALFAILIGNLTYVQVIKAKDYQDMPTNNHTIARSKYIQRGSIITSDGVTLAESLQQEDGTYVRSYPNGNLAAHVVGYVSQQYGTTAIESVMNDTLTGSKDYSSWNNAIASLAGQTQPGNTAKLTIDSRIQTAAEQALKGFKGAVVVIDPRTGAVLACASSPTYDNTNIDALLQAGGGEDGSMYNRAMDALYTPGSTFKVVTLSAALETGTASLTSTYQAPGSMDIGNAPVTNYANESYGTISLQQAFAVSSNVVFGQVANEVGANTLVQFANAFGYGQKLGQDLTSAASIMADPSLMTEWETAWAGAGQPVGMDHTPGPQTTVMQNAVIAAAIANSGVVMDPYFVAQVLAPDGTVVKTTQSRSLGQAVSSATADQVKQAMLAVVQSGTGTDAQVPGVKVAGKTGSAETGGTNVNSMFVGFAPYDSPTVAISVALEDYDKHDVKAAKIAGIVLTAALAAQGA
;
A
#
# COMPACT_ATOMS: atom_id res chain seq x y z
N MET A 1 19.07 34.65 -19.78
CA MET A 1 20.02 34.43 -20.85
C MET A 1 20.04 32.92 -21.09
N ALA A 2 19.65 32.33 -22.16
CA ALA A 2 19.33 32.68 -23.50
C ALA A 2 18.10 31.89 -23.96
N ALA A 3 17.31 32.51 -24.78
CA ALA A 3 16.19 31.97 -25.54
C ALA A 3 16.69 31.23 -26.79
N ILE A 4 15.95 30.23 -27.27
CA ILE A 4 15.86 29.79 -28.67
C ILE A 4 14.41 29.30 -28.82
N THR A 5 13.57 30.03 -29.43
CA THR A 5 12.89 30.27 -30.70
C THR A 5 12.46 29.00 -31.47
N ASP A 6 11.16 28.92 -31.63
CA ASP A 6 10.22 28.79 -32.75
C ASP A 6 10.59 27.98 -34.02
N ASP A 7 9.50 27.41 -34.51
CA ASP A 7 9.09 27.02 -35.88
C ASP A 7 9.14 25.51 -36.19
N GLN A 8 8.04 24.87 -36.51
CA GLN A 8 7.27 24.98 -37.75
C GLN A 8 5.93 24.22 -37.68
N VAL A 9 4.88 24.94 -38.03
CA VAL A 9 3.58 24.43 -38.43
C VAL A 9 3.67 23.96 -39.87
N ALA A 10 3.25 22.73 -40.15
CA ALA A 10 2.97 22.31 -41.55
C ALA A 10 1.55 21.77 -41.65
N SER A 11 0.70 22.59 -42.20
CA SER A 11 -0.61 22.34 -42.77
C SER A 11 -0.52 21.36 -43.95
N ALA A 12 -1.41 20.35 -44.00
CA ALA A 12 -1.67 19.61 -45.22
C ALA A 12 -3.17 19.59 -45.50
N ALA A 13 -3.52 20.24 -46.56
CA ALA A 13 -4.86 20.41 -47.09
C ALA A 13 -5.41 19.14 -47.77
N ALA A 14 -6.72 19.03 -47.76
CA ALA A 14 -7.51 18.07 -48.53
C ALA A 14 -7.53 18.41 -50.03
N PRO A 15 -7.68 17.44 -50.92
CA PRO A 15 -8.04 17.72 -52.32
C PRO A 15 -9.53 17.52 -52.56
N THR A 16 -10.09 18.56 -53.15
CA THR A 16 -11.44 18.68 -53.72
C THR A 16 -11.56 17.96 -55.07
N GLY A 17 -12.71 17.42 -55.27
CA GLY A 17 -13.54 17.13 -56.40
C GLY A 17 -12.99 17.14 -57.83
N THR A 18 -13.34 16.10 -58.58
CA THR A 18 -13.24 16.10 -60.02
C THR A 18 -14.64 15.97 -60.65
N ARG A 19 -14.93 16.96 -61.48
CA ARG A 19 -16.16 17.10 -62.27
C ARG A 19 -16.15 16.17 -63.47
N PHE A 20 -17.34 15.67 -63.80
CA PHE A 20 -17.69 15.09 -65.09
C PHE A 20 -17.56 16.11 -66.22
N ALA A 21 -17.03 15.66 -67.34
CA ALA A 21 -17.14 16.37 -68.58
C ALA A 21 -17.63 15.37 -69.68
N THR A 22 -18.78 15.67 -70.20
CA THR A 22 -19.34 15.09 -71.42
C THR A 22 -18.70 15.78 -72.64
N SER A 23 -18.33 15.01 -73.64
CA SER A 23 -18.22 15.54 -75.02
C SER A 23 -18.61 14.45 -76.01
N SER A 24 -19.63 14.77 -76.75
CA SER A 24 -20.09 14.12 -78.00
C SER A 24 -19.21 14.47 -79.16
N SER A 25 -18.89 13.54 -80.01
CA SER A 25 -18.66 13.86 -81.42
C SER A 25 -19.01 12.70 -82.37
N TYR A 26 -19.81 13.01 -83.36
CA TYR A 26 -20.23 12.20 -84.47
C TYR A 26 -19.06 11.80 -85.37
N GLY A 27 -19.15 10.64 -86.03
CA GLY A 27 -18.31 10.20 -87.10
C GLY A 27 -18.84 8.95 -87.77
N SER A 28 -19.36 9.12 -88.94
CA SER A 28 -19.97 8.17 -89.88
C SER A 28 -18.97 7.25 -90.56
N GLY A 29 -19.37 6.03 -90.93
CA GLY A 29 -18.74 5.42 -92.12
C GLY A 29 -18.63 3.89 -92.12
N SER A 30 -19.58 3.21 -92.74
CA SER A 30 -19.49 2.13 -93.75
C SER A 30 -18.97 0.70 -93.35
N HIS A 31 -19.89 -0.21 -93.57
CA HIS A 31 -19.77 -1.57 -94.15
C HIS A 31 -18.69 -2.54 -93.77
N SER A 32 -19.13 -3.68 -93.19
CA SER A 32 -19.16 -5.02 -93.86
C SER A 32 -19.63 -6.16 -92.97
N VAL A 33 -20.58 -6.86 -93.45
CA VAL A 33 -20.82 -8.30 -93.55
C VAL A 33 -19.92 -9.18 -92.61
N GLY A 34 -20.59 -9.86 -91.70
CA GLY A 34 -19.96 -11.04 -91.07
C GLY A 34 -20.20 -11.21 -89.59
N SER A 35 -21.44 -11.39 -89.14
CA SER A 35 -21.68 -11.98 -87.82
C SER A 35 -23.04 -12.67 -87.70
N ARG A 36 -23.14 -13.78 -88.36
CA ARG A 36 -24.27 -14.70 -88.15
C ARG A 36 -23.84 -16.02 -87.51
N MET A 37 -22.94 -16.01 -86.54
CA MET A 37 -22.52 -17.29 -85.91
C MET A 37 -22.05 -17.17 -84.48
N ARG A 38 -22.68 -16.34 -83.66
CA ARG A 38 -22.38 -16.29 -82.21
C ARG A 38 -23.57 -16.22 -81.26
N ARG A 39 -24.77 -16.59 -81.74
CA ARG A 39 -25.99 -16.56 -80.87
C ARG A 39 -26.60 -17.93 -80.60
N ARG A 40 -25.93 -19.03 -80.87
CA ARG A 40 -26.49 -20.41 -80.62
C ARG A 40 -25.70 -21.25 -79.64
N LEU A 41 -24.85 -20.69 -78.78
CA LEU A 41 -24.09 -21.44 -77.79
C LEU A 41 -24.46 -21.12 -76.33
N LEU A 42 -25.54 -20.35 -76.11
CA LEU A 42 -25.96 -19.95 -74.76
C LEU A 42 -27.24 -20.61 -74.25
N ASP A 43 -27.90 -21.42 -75.04
CA ASP A 43 -29.18 -22.08 -74.68
C ASP A 43 -29.10 -23.59 -74.72
N THR A 44 -28.03 -24.21 -74.25
CA THR A 44 -28.02 -25.64 -73.94
C THR A 44 -28.55 -25.86 -72.54
N PRO A 45 -29.41 -26.89 -72.29
CA PRO A 45 -29.94 -27.18 -70.96
C PRO A 45 -28.87 -27.38 -69.90
N GLU A 46 -27.66 -27.77 -70.33
CA GLU A 46 -26.48 -27.97 -69.47
C GLU A 46 -25.91 -26.69 -68.92
N SER A 47 -25.95 -25.56 -69.68
CA SER A 47 -25.47 -24.27 -69.19
C SER A 47 -26.30 -23.71 -68.07
N GLY A 48 -27.58 -24.00 -68.04
CA GLY A 48 -28.51 -23.62 -66.97
C GLY A 48 -28.26 -24.43 -65.69
N VAL A 49 -27.94 -25.70 -65.80
CA VAL A 49 -27.63 -26.59 -64.68
C VAL A 49 -26.28 -26.20 -64.06
N LEU A 50 -25.24 -26.00 -64.87
CA LEU A 50 -23.90 -25.58 -64.41
C LEU A 50 -23.97 -24.18 -63.75
N GLY A 51 -24.74 -23.24 -64.28
CA GLY A 51 -24.97 -21.95 -63.66
C GLY A 51 -25.67 -22.02 -62.30
N ARG A 52 -26.66 -22.91 -62.16
CA ARG A 52 -27.37 -23.17 -60.88
C ARG A 52 -26.45 -23.82 -59.84
N VAL A 53 -25.63 -24.78 -60.22
CA VAL A 53 -24.63 -25.42 -59.33
C VAL A 53 -23.54 -24.46 -58.90
N ALA A 54 -23.06 -23.61 -59.83
CA ALA A 54 -22.09 -22.57 -59.48
C ALA A 54 -22.68 -21.49 -58.54
N LEU A 55 -23.95 -21.11 -58.72
CA LEU A 55 -24.64 -20.19 -57.84
C LEU A 55 -24.90 -20.82 -56.46
N ALA A 56 -25.33 -22.08 -56.41
CA ALA A 56 -25.54 -22.81 -55.17
C ALA A 56 -24.26 -22.92 -54.36
N ASN A 57 -23.11 -23.26 -55.00
CA ASN A 57 -21.83 -23.32 -54.32
C ASN A 57 -21.35 -21.93 -53.81
N ARG A 58 -21.62 -20.84 -54.53
CA ARG A 58 -21.35 -19.47 -54.07
C ARG A 58 -22.22 -19.09 -52.89
N LEU A 59 -23.53 -19.44 -52.93
CA LEU A 59 -24.46 -19.21 -51.83
C LEU A 59 -24.03 -20.00 -50.59
N THR A 60 -23.71 -21.28 -50.74
CA THR A 60 -23.24 -22.12 -49.63
C THR A 60 -21.96 -21.55 -48.98
N ARG A 61 -21.00 -21.10 -49.78
CA ARG A 61 -19.78 -20.45 -49.25
C ARG A 61 -20.09 -19.14 -48.54
N ALA A 62 -21.00 -18.35 -49.07
CA ALA A 62 -21.47 -17.13 -48.42
C ALA A 62 -22.15 -17.42 -47.08
N VAL A 63 -23.05 -18.39 -47.03
CA VAL A 63 -23.71 -18.81 -45.78
C VAL A 63 -22.70 -19.31 -44.76
N LEU A 64 -21.75 -20.14 -45.18
CA LEU A 64 -20.67 -20.61 -44.30
C LEU A 64 -19.79 -19.47 -43.76
N ALA A 65 -19.45 -18.49 -44.62
CA ALA A 65 -18.71 -17.31 -44.22
C ALA A 65 -19.48 -16.44 -43.21
N PHE A 66 -20.78 -16.21 -43.43
CA PHE A 66 -21.65 -15.51 -42.49
C PHE A 66 -21.81 -16.25 -41.17
N THR A 67 -21.99 -17.59 -41.21
CA THR A 67 -22.08 -18.42 -40.00
C THR A 67 -20.79 -18.35 -39.19
N ALA A 68 -19.62 -18.40 -39.85
CA ALA A 68 -18.31 -18.27 -39.19
C ALA A 68 -18.14 -16.87 -38.56
N LEU A 69 -18.51 -15.80 -39.29
CA LEU A 69 -18.51 -14.44 -38.76
C LEU A 69 -19.42 -14.28 -37.55
N PHE A 70 -20.64 -14.88 -37.61
CA PHE A 70 -21.57 -14.86 -36.48
C PHE A 70 -21.03 -15.63 -35.27
N ALA A 71 -20.40 -16.78 -35.49
CA ALA A 71 -19.74 -17.55 -34.40
C ALA A 71 -18.59 -16.77 -33.74
N ILE A 72 -17.79 -16.07 -34.54
CA ILE A 72 -16.74 -15.19 -34.03
C ILE A 72 -17.33 -14.01 -33.23
N LEU A 73 -18.41 -13.41 -33.74
CA LEU A 73 -19.10 -12.31 -33.06
C LEU A 73 -19.66 -12.77 -31.71
N ILE A 74 -20.37 -13.94 -31.69
CA ILE A 74 -20.90 -14.51 -30.45
C ILE A 74 -19.75 -14.82 -29.47
N GLY A 75 -18.68 -15.43 -29.94
CA GLY A 75 -17.50 -15.73 -29.12
C GLY A 75 -16.89 -14.46 -28.51
N ASN A 76 -16.73 -13.41 -29.31
CA ASN A 76 -16.23 -12.12 -28.82
C ASN A 76 -17.21 -11.44 -27.86
N LEU A 77 -18.51 -11.48 -28.16
CA LEU A 77 -19.53 -10.93 -27.27
C LEU A 77 -19.55 -11.66 -25.92
N THR A 78 -19.46 -12.98 -25.94
CA THR A 78 -19.36 -13.80 -24.73
C THR A 78 -18.09 -13.48 -23.95
N TYR A 79 -16.96 -13.34 -24.63
CA TYR A 79 -15.70 -12.94 -24.00
C TYR A 79 -15.82 -11.59 -23.30
N VAL A 80 -16.37 -10.58 -23.99
CA VAL A 80 -16.54 -9.23 -23.44
C VAL A 80 -17.58 -9.18 -22.33
N GLN A 81 -18.75 -9.86 -22.52
CA GLN A 81 -19.88 -9.77 -21.58
C GLN A 81 -19.80 -10.73 -20.40
N VAL A 82 -19.02 -11.82 -20.48
CA VAL A 82 -18.92 -12.81 -19.40
C VAL A 82 -17.53 -12.80 -18.77
N ILE A 83 -16.48 -12.88 -19.60
CA ILE A 83 -15.09 -12.99 -19.08
C ILE A 83 -14.53 -11.63 -18.69
N LYS A 84 -14.76 -10.61 -19.52
CA LYS A 84 -14.25 -9.25 -19.30
C LYS A 84 -15.29 -8.28 -18.71
N ALA A 85 -16.51 -8.76 -18.45
CA ALA A 85 -17.60 -7.92 -17.95
C ALA A 85 -17.21 -7.20 -16.65
N LYS A 86 -16.56 -7.92 -15.74
CA LYS A 86 -16.10 -7.37 -14.47
C LYS A 86 -15.05 -6.29 -14.66
N ASP A 87 -14.04 -6.53 -15.50
CA ASP A 87 -12.97 -5.56 -15.77
C ASP A 87 -13.54 -4.24 -16.33
N TYR A 88 -14.57 -4.33 -17.18
CA TYR A 88 -15.25 -3.15 -17.76
C TYR A 88 -16.22 -2.47 -16.78
N GLN A 89 -16.88 -3.24 -15.91
CA GLN A 89 -17.74 -2.68 -14.87
C GLN A 89 -16.94 -1.95 -13.80
N ASP A 90 -15.77 -2.47 -13.47
CA ASP A 90 -14.87 -1.91 -12.44
C ASP A 90 -14.02 -0.73 -12.98
N MET A 91 -14.15 -0.38 -14.28
CA MET A 91 -13.46 0.79 -14.83
C MET A 91 -13.98 2.09 -14.20
N PRO A 92 -13.10 2.93 -13.63
CA PRO A 92 -13.48 4.20 -13.00
C PRO A 92 -14.25 5.16 -13.92
N THR A 93 -14.07 5.01 -15.23
CA THR A 93 -14.69 5.87 -16.28
C THR A 93 -16.00 5.32 -16.82
N ASN A 94 -16.55 4.23 -16.27
CA ASN A 94 -17.80 3.66 -16.74
C ASN A 94 -19.00 4.52 -16.29
N ASN A 95 -19.55 5.34 -17.19
CA ASN A 95 -20.67 6.23 -16.93
C ASN A 95 -21.92 5.54 -16.38
N HIS A 96 -22.17 4.27 -16.73
CA HIS A 96 -23.30 3.51 -16.18
C HIS A 96 -23.09 3.16 -14.72
N THR A 97 -21.87 2.78 -14.35
CA THR A 97 -21.50 2.49 -12.96
C THR A 97 -21.54 3.76 -12.13
N ILE A 98 -21.02 4.88 -12.66
CA ILE A 98 -21.06 6.20 -12.02
C ILE A 98 -22.50 6.67 -11.82
N ALA A 99 -23.37 6.58 -12.83
CA ALA A 99 -24.75 7.00 -12.71
C ALA A 99 -25.53 6.15 -11.70
N ARG A 100 -25.28 4.84 -11.64
CA ARG A 100 -25.92 3.92 -10.70
C ARG A 100 -25.41 4.09 -9.28
N SER A 101 -24.12 4.41 -9.10
CA SER A 101 -23.50 4.56 -7.77
C SER A 101 -24.16 5.65 -6.92
N LYS A 102 -24.75 6.68 -7.55
CA LYS A 102 -25.49 7.75 -6.85
C LYS A 102 -26.74 7.28 -6.12
N TYR A 103 -27.33 6.15 -6.54
CA TYR A 103 -28.54 5.58 -5.94
C TYR A 103 -28.24 4.44 -4.97
N ILE A 104 -26.97 4.12 -4.74
CA ILE A 104 -26.56 3.08 -3.80
C ILE A 104 -26.31 3.72 -2.43
N GLN A 105 -27.06 3.27 -1.42
CA GLN A 105 -26.74 3.57 -0.04
C GLN A 105 -25.50 2.79 0.37
N ARG A 106 -24.35 3.43 0.24
CA ARG A 106 -23.06 2.85 0.61
C ARG A 106 -22.99 2.68 2.12
N GLY A 107 -22.59 1.51 2.60
CA GLY A 107 -22.47 1.20 4.02
C GLY A 107 -21.48 2.11 4.76
N SER A 108 -21.64 2.22 6.06
CA SER A 108 -20.79 3.07 6.90
C SER A 108 -19.40 2.47 7.12
N ILE A 109 -18.44 3.32 7.43
CA ILE A 109 -17.13 2.93 7.99
C ILE A 109 -17.09 3.48 9.41
N ILE A 110 -16.90 2.61 10.41
CA ILE A 110 -16.89 2.98 11.81
C ILE A 110 -15.63 2.47 12.51
N THR A 111 -15.20 3.15 13.56
CA THR A 111 -14.09 2.73 14.42
C THR A 111 -14.50 1.56 15.32
N SER A 112 -13.53 0.96 16.03
CA SER A 112 -13.76 -0.10 17.00
C SER A 112 -14.65 0.34 18.16
N ASP A 113 -14.54 1.60 18.57
CA ASP A 113 -15.31 2.26 19.63
C ASP A 113 -16.60 2.95 19.11
N GLY A 114 -16.96 2.75 17.81
CA GLY A 114 -18.26 3.12 17.25
C GLY A 114 -18.37 4.52 16.66
N VAL A 115 -17.27 5.26 16.51
CA VAL A 115 -17.29 6.59 15.86
C VAL A 115 -17.43 6.42 14.35
N THR A 116 -18.37 7.13 13.74
CA THR A 116 -18.60 7.08 12.28
C THR A 116 -17.54 7.90 11.56
N LEU A 117 -16.76 7.24 10.71
CA LEU A 117 -15.72 7.87 9.86
C LEU A 117 -16.26 8.23 8.47
N ALA A 118 -17.15 7.40 7.94
CA ALA A 118 -17.81 7.64 6.65
C ALA A 118 -19.22 7.06 6.65
N GLU A 119 -20.18 7.79 6.06
CA GLU A 119 -21.58 7.39 5.93
C GLU A 119 -22.19 7.92 4.63
N SER A 120 -23.36 7.40 4.23
CA SER A 120 -24.11 7.87 3.08
C SER A 120 -25.36 8.62 3.51
N LEU A 121 -25.48 9.89 3.11
CA LEU A 121 -26.64 10.76 3.40
C LEU A 121 -27.56 10.79 2.18
N GLN A 122 -28.84 10.48 2.40
CA GLN A 122 -29.87 10.54 1.36
C GLN A 122 -30.24 11.99 1.06
N GLN A 123 -30.32 12.34 -0.23
CA GLN A 123 -30.75 13.63 -0.72
C GLN A 123 -32.25 13.62 -1.08
N GLU A 124 -32.84 14.81 -1.26
CA GLU A 124 -34.27 14.97 -1.62
C GLU A 124 -34.63 14.30 -2.96
N ASP A 125 -33.67 14.22 -3.89
CA ASP A 125 -33.84 13.57 -5.20
C ASP A 125 -33.69 12.03 -5.17
N GLY A 126 -33.50 11.46 -3.97
CA GLY A 126 -33.33 10.02 -3.76
C GLY A 126 -31.91 9.52 -4.03
N THR A 127 -30.98 10.39 -4.36
CA THR A 127 -29.55 10.04 -4.46
C THR A 127 -28.88 10.02 -3.08
N TYR A 128 -27.66 9.46 -3.01
CA TYR A 128 -26.84 9.43 -1.82
C TYR A 128 -25.54 10.19 -2.05
N VAL A 129 -25.14 10.97 -1.05
CA VAL A 129 -23.83 11.64 -0.99
C VAL A 129 -23.00 11.03 0.12
N ARG A 130 -21.73 10.76 -0.17
CA ARG A 130 -20.78 10.26 0.83
C ARG A 130 -20.38 11.40 1.75
N SER A 131 -20.50 11.19 3.06
CA SER A 131 -20.17 12.13 4.12
C SER A 131 -19.06 11.57 5.01
N TYR A 132 -18.18 12.44 5.44
CA TYR A 132 -17.09 12.14 6.38
C TYR A 132 -17.24 13.04 7.61
N PRO A 133 -18.11 12.68 8.58
CA PRO A 133 -18.54 13.57 9.65
C PRO A 133 -17.40 13.99 10.60
N ASN A 134 -16.31 13.22 10.64
CA ASN A 134 -15.13 13.53 11.44
C ASN A 134 -13.95 14.09 10.60
N GLY A 135 -14.24 14.56 9.38
CA GLY A 135 -13.26 15.24 8.52
C GLY A 135 -12.03 14.40 8.25
N ASN A 136 -10.88 14.86 8.72
CA ASN A 136 -9.58 14.24 8.47
C ASN A 136 -9.21 13.08 9.40
N LEU A 137 -10.06 12.69 10.36
CA LEU A 137 -9.75 11.57 11.27
C LEU A 137 -9.56 10.26 10.49
N ALA A 138 -8.38 9.68 10.60
CA ALA A 138 -7.95 8.48 9.89
C ALA A 138 -8.08 8.58 8.35
N ALA A 139 -7.93 9.78 7.78
CA ALA A 139 -8.18 10.04 6.35
C ALA A 139 -7.42 9.09 5.42
N HIS A 140 -6.14 8.81 5.71
CA HIS A 140 -5.32 7.91 4.90
C HIS A 140 -5.73 6.43 5.01
N VAL A 141 -6.43 6.04 6.09
CA VAL A 141 -6.97 4.68 6.28
C VAL A 141 -8.34 4.57 5.62
N VAL A 142 -9.22 5.53 5.86
CA VAL A 142 -10.58 5.56 5.29
C VAL A 142 -10.53 5.73 3.77
N GLY A 143 -9.70 6.65 3.30
CA GLY A 143 -9.68 7.07 1.91
C GLY A 143 -10.85 7.98 1.57
N TYR A 144 -11.20 8.02 0.29
CA TYR A 144 -12.27 8.86 -0.23
C TYR A 144 -13.03 8.18 -1.37
N VAL A 145 -14.21 8.71 -1.67
CA VAL A 145 -15.01 8.38 -2.85
C VAL A 145 -15.18 9.65 -3.68
N SER A 146 -14.66 9.64 -4.89
CA SER A 146 -14.82 10.69 -5.89
C SER A 146 -15.42 10.10 -7.15
N GLN A 147 -16.36 10.82 -7.77
CA GLN A 147 -16.92 10.41 -9.06
C GLN A 147 -15.92 10.58 -10.22
N GLN A 148 -15.00 11.50 -10.08
CA GLN A 148 -13.99 11.82 -11.10
C GLN A 148 -12.69 11.04 -10.91
N TYR A 149 -12.25 10.84 -9.64
CA TYR A 149 -10.94 10.29 -9.30
C TYR A 149 -11.01 8.88 -8.71
N GLY A 150 -12.22 8.32 -8.55
CA GLY A 150 -12.43 6.96 -8.04
C GLY A 150 -12.39 6.87 -6.51
N THR A 151 -12.01 5.69 -6.00
CA THR A 151 -11.98 5.38 -4.56
C THR A 151 -10.59 4.96 -4.13
N THR A 152 -10.24 5.22 -2.87
CA THR A 152 -8.93 4.86 -2.30
C THR A 152 -9.06 4.17 -0.94
N ALA A 153 -7.99 3.55 -0.47
CA ALA A 153 -7.85 2.94 0.85
C ALA A 153 -9.03 2.00 1.21
N ILE A 154 -9.60 2.06 2.41
CA ILE A 154 -10.73 1.19 2.84
C ILE A 154 -11.97 1.39 1.95
N GLU A 155 -12.25 2.61 1.49
CA GLU A 155 -13.34 2.86 0.54
C GLU A 155 -13.17 2.05 -0.75
N SER A 156 -11.94 1.84 -1.19
CA SER A 156 -11.62 1.04 -2.39
C SER A 156 -11.62 -0.46 -2.09
N VAL A 157 -10.84 -0.88 -1.08
CA VAL A 157 -10.65 -2.31 -0.75
C VAL A 157 -11.97 -2.98 -0.35
N MET A 158 -12.82 -2.24 0.38
CA MET A 158 -14.13 -2.71 0.83
C MET A 158 -15.28 -2.31 -0.11
N ASN A 159 -14.97 -1.88 -1.34
CA ASN A 159 -16.00 -1.35 -2.25
C ASN A 159 -17.18 -2.29 -2.45
N ASP A 160 -16.92 -3.57 -2.74
CA ASP A 160 -17.98 -4.57 -2.97
C ASP A 160 -18.87 -4.77 -1.72
N THR A 161 -18.27 -4.73 -0.53
CA THR A 161 -18.96 -4.82 0.76
C THR A 161 -19.80 -3.56 1.02
N LEU A 162 -19.19 -2.40 0.87
CA LEU A 162 -19.83 -1.12 1.12
C LEU A 162 -20.94 -0.78 0.12
N THR A 163 -20.92 -1.33 -1.09
CA THR A 163 -21.97 -1.16 -2.10
C THR A 163 -23.02 -2.26 -2.08
N GLY A 164 -22.83 -3.32 -1.28
CA GLY A 164 -23.71 -4.48 -1.27
C GLY A 164 -23.67 -5.30 -2.57
N SER A 165 -22.69 -5.08 -3.45
CA SER A 165 -22.63 -5.70 -4.78
C SER A 165 -22.36 -7.21 -4.74
N LYS A 166 -21.87 -7.74 -3.62
CA LYS A 166 -21.60 -9.17 -3.38
C LYS A 166 -22.31 -9.74 -2.17
N ASP A 167 -23.35 -9.08 -1.68
CA ASP A 167 -24.11 -9.63 -0.55
C ASP A 167 -25.10 -10.70 -1.03
N TYR A 168 -24.58 -11.93 -1.20
CA TYR A 168 -25.37 -13.15 -1.43
C TYR A 168 -25.70 -13.88 -0.12
N SER A 169 -25.71 -13.18 1.02
CA SER A 169 -25.92 -13.76 2.34
C SER A 169 -27.32 -14.39 2.49
N SER A 170 -28.28 -14.01 1.61
CA SER A 170 -29.59 -14.67 1.52
C SER A 170 -30.03 -14.83 0.06
N TRP A 171 -30.87 -15.87 -0.19
CA TRP A 171 -31.53 -16.05 -1.49
C TRP A 171 -32.35 -14.81 -1.91
N ASN A 172 -32.92 -14.08 -0.95
CA ASN A 172 -33.67 -12.86 -1.20
C ASN A 172 -32.77 -11.75 -1.74
N ASN A 173 -31.57 -11.58 -1.20
CA ASN A 173 -30.61 -10.60 -1.68
C ASN A 173 -30.07 -10.95 -3.07
N ALA A 174 -29.86 -12.24 -3.35
CA ALA A 174 -29.48 -12.71 -4.68
C ALA A 174 -30.59 -12.42 -5.72
N ILE A 175 -31.85 -12.70 -5.37
CA ILE A 175 -33.01 -12.42 -6.24
C ILE A 175 -33.21 -10.92 -6.42
N ALA A 176 -33.11 -10.12 -5.37
CA ALA A 176 -33.21 -8.66 -5.42
C ALA A 176 -32.13 -8.04 -6.32
N SER A 177 -30.91 -8.55 -6.22
CA SER A 177 -29.80 -8.14 -7.09
C SER A 177 -30.05 -8.48 -8.56
N LEU A 178 -30.60 -9.68 -8.84
CA LEU A 178 -31.01 -10.09 -10.19
C LEU A 178 -32.16 -9.24 -10.72
N ALA A 179 -33.06 -8.78 -9.84
CA ALA A 179 -34.15 -7.87 -10.17
C ALA A 179 -33.70 -6.40 -10.31
N GLY A 180 -32.39 -6.09 -10.16
CA GLY A 180 -31.85 -4.75 -10.28
C GLY A 180 -32.18 -3.83 -9.09
N GLN A 181 -32.64 -4.38 -7.96
CA GLN A 181 -32.86 -3.61 -6.74
C GLN A 181 -31.54 -3.37 -6.04
N THR A 182 -31.28 -2.11 -5.66
CA THR A 182 -30.12 -1.75 -4.85
C THR A 182 -30.40 -2.10 -3.38
N GLN A 183 -29.54 -2.93 -2.79
CA GLN A 183 -29.55 -3.17 -1.36
C GLN A 183 -28.61 -2.17 -0.67
N PRO A 184 -28.90 -1.74 0.57
CA PRO A 184 -27.95 -0.99 1.37
C PRO A 184 -26.65 -1.78 1.54
N GLY A 185 -25.52 -1.09 1.47
CA GLY A 185 -24.23 -1.72 1.69
C GLY A 185 -23.98 -2.08 3.16
N ASN A 186 -23.08 -3.03 3.38
CA ASN A 186 -22.67 -3.47 4.71
C ASN A 186 -21.68 -2.49 5.32
N THR A 187 -21.72 -2.36 6.66
CA THR A 187 -20.81 -1.49 7.42
C THR A 187 -19.46 -2.19 7.64
N ALA A 188 -18.37 -1.46 7.37
CA ALA A 188 -17.02 -1.88 7.75
C ALA A 188 -16.68 -1.33 9.14
N LYS A 189 -16.54 -2.22 10.13
CA LYS A 189 -16.05 -1.88 11.47
C LYS A 189 -14.54 -2.08 11.50
N LEU A 190 -13.80 -0.98 11.71
CA LEU A 190 -12.34 -0.99 11.75
C LEU A 190 -11.82 -1.43 13.11
N THR A 191 -10.52 -1.75 13.16
CA THR A 191 -9.74 -1.98 14.39
C THR A 191 -9.28 -0.66 15.00
N ILE A 192 -9.27 0.43 14.24
CA ILE A 192 -8.89 1.77 14.68
C ILE A 192 -9.75 2.20 15.86
N ASP A 193 -9.13 2.61 16.96
CA ASP A 193 -9.78 3.29 18.09
C ASP A 193 -9.67 4.81 17.89
N SER A 194 -10.79 5.49 17.93
CA SER A 194 -10.85 6.95 17.62
C SER A 194 -10.01 7.78 18.60
N ARG A 195 -9.90 7.35 19.86
CA ARG A 195 -9.14 8.04 20.90
C ARG A 195 -7.63 7.92 20.66
N ILE A 196 -7.16 6.72 20.28
CA ILE A 196 -5.75 6.46 19.97
C ILE A 196 -5.37 7.17 18.67
N GLN A 197 -6.21 7.09 17.65
CA GLN A 197 -6.00 7.75 16.37
C GLN A 197 -5.92 9.28 16.54
N THR A 198 -6.86 9.86 17.28
CA THR A 198 -6.85 11.30 17.57
C THR A 198 -5.59 11.72 18.31
N ALA A 199 -5.15 10.93 19.30
CA ALA A 199 -3.92 11.23 20.03
C ALA A 199 -2.68 11.19 19.11
N ALA A 200 -2.61 10.19 18.20
CA ALA A 200 -1.52 10.07 17.22
C ALA A 200 -1.49 11.26 16.26
N GLU A 201 -2.64 11.66 15.69
CA GLU A 201 -2.75 12.79 14.78
C GLU A 201 -2.42 14.13 15.47
N GLN A 202 -2.91 14.33 16.70
CA GLN A 202 -2.60 15.53 17.47
C GLN A 202 -1.11 15.61 17.83
N ALA A 203 -0.49 14.49 18.20
CA ALA A 203 0.93 14.44 18.51
C ALA A 203 1.81 14.71 17.29
N LEU A 204 1.34 14.38 16.08
CA LEU A 204 2.02 14.67 14.81
C LEU A 204 1.77 16.09 14.28
N LYS A 205 0.87 16.87 14.90
CA LYS A 205 0.52 18.19 14.37
C LYS A 205 1.74 19.12 14.32
N GLY A 206 2.02 19.64 13.12
CA GLY A 206 3.17 20.51 12.86
C GLY A 206 4.44 19.77 12.45
N PHE A 207 4.42 18.43 12.43
CA PHE A 207 5.52 17.59 11.95
C PHE A 207 5.14 16.92 10.64
N LYS A 208 6.13 16.59 9.82
CA LYS A 208 6.02 15.58 8.78
C LYS A 208 6.43 14.24 9.37
N GLY A 209 5.58 13.22 9.19
CA GLY A 209 5.89 11.91 9.75
C GLY A 209 4.68 11.00 9.87
N ALA A 210 4.83 9.92 10.63
CA ALA A 210 3.76 8.95 10.82
C ALA A 210 3.87 8.23 12.17
N VAL A 211 2.71 7.73 12.62
CA VAL A 211 2.56 6.85 13.80
C VAL A 211 1.73 5.65 13.42
N VAL A 212 2.17 4.46 13.80
CA VAL A 212 1.41 3.22 13.71
C VAL A 212 1.36 2.56 15.09
N VAL A 213 0.16 2.16 15.52
CA VAL A 213 -0.09 1.45 16.78
C VAL A 213 -0.80 0.13 16.48
N ILE A 214 -0.28 -0.99 17.00
CA ILE A 214 -0.77 -2.35 16.73
C ILE A 214 -0.99 -3.10 18.04
N ASP A 215 -2.06 -3.90 18.16
CA ASP A 215 -2.15 -4.96 19.17
C ASP A 215 -1.18 -6.09 18.79
N PRO A 216 -0.12 -6.34 19.55
CA PRO A 216 0.92 -7.29 19.20
C PRO A 216 0.44 -8.75 19.12
N ARG A 217 -0.66 -9.10 19.80
CA ARG A 217 -1.18 -10.47 19.88
C ARG A 217 -2.03 -10.83 18.65
N THR A 218 -2.67 -9.83 18.05
CA THR A 218 -3.64 -10.06 16.98
C THR A 218 -3.21 -9.50 15.62
N GLY A 219 -2.36 -8.48 15.62
CA GLY A 219 -2.03 -7.69 14.44
C GLY A 219 -3.07 -6.59 14.12
N ALA A 220 -4.09 -6.40 14.98
CA ALA A 220 -5.07 -5.34 14.80
C ALA A 220 -4.42 -3.95 14.85
N VAL A 221 -4.60 -3.13 13.83
CA VAL A 221 -4.07 -1.78 13.78
C VAL A 221 -5.01 -0.85 14.55
N LEU A 222 -4.53 -0.35 15.70
CA LEU A 222 -5.32 0.50 16.61
C LEU A 222 -5.27 1.98 16.22
N ALA A 223 -4.18 2.42 15.60
CA ALA A 223 -4.03 3.73 14.99
C ALA A 223 -3.02 3.68 13.85
N CYS A 224 -3.28 4.50 12.81
CA CYS A 224 -2.38 4.67 11.66
C CYS A 224 -2.52 6.11 11.17
N ALA A 225 -1.63 6.98 11.65
CA ALA A 225 -1.64 8.40 11.37
C ALA A 225 -0.47 8.79 10.46
N SER A 226 -0.75 9.66 9.50
CA SER A 226 0.22 10.26 8.58
C SER A 226 0.05 11.78 8.59
N SER A 227 1.14 12.53 8.63
CA SER A 227 1.15 14.00 8.66
C SER A 227 2.15 14.56 7.64
N PRO A 228 1.77 15.64 6.89
CA PRO A 228 0.47 16.28 6.90
C PRO A 228 -0.65 15.36 6.41
N THR A 229 -1.90 15.68 6.78
CA THR A 229 -3.10 14.94 6.39
C THR A 229 -4.03 15.81 5.55
N TYR A 230 -5.04 15.21 4.94
CA TYR A 230 -6.04 15.90 4.12
C TYR A 230 -7.45 15.73 4.71
N ASP A 231 -8.36 16.60 4.28
CA ASP A 231 -9.78 16.55 4.65
C ASP A 231 -10.57 15.82 3.56
N ASN A 232 -11.17 14.68 3.90
CA ASN A 232 -11.97 13.86 2.98
C ASN A 232 -13.24 14.57 2.51
N THR A 233 -13.74 15.58 3.26
CA THR A 233 -15.00 16.29 2.93
C THR A 233 -14.89 17.13 1.65
N ASN A 234 -13.69 17.59 1.30
CA ASN A 234 -13.43 18.47 0.16
C ASN A 234 -12.47 17.86 -0.87
N ILE A 235 -12.48 16.55 -0.99
CA ILE A 235 -11.50 15.82 -1.79
C ILE A 235 -11.44 16.22 -3.26
N ASP A 236 -12.59 16.44 -3.90
CA ASP A 236 -12.64 16.82 -5.31
C ASP A 236 -11.99 18.19 -5.56
N ALA A 237 -12.21 19.16 -4.68
CA ALA A 237 -11.56 20.47 -4.76
C ALA A 237 -10.05 20.38 -4.52
N LEU A 238 -9.62 19.55 -3.57
CA LEU A 238 -8.20 19.30 -3.29
C LEU A 238 -7.50 18.68 -4.51
N LEU A 239 -8.10 17.65 -5.11
CA LEU A 239 -7.54 16.97 -6.28
C LEU A 239 -7.52 17.86 -7.52
N GLN A 240 -8.53 18.72 -7.73
CA GLN A 240 -8.56 19.72 -8.80
C GLN A 240 -7.46 20.77 -8.64
N ALA A 241 -7.11 21.12 -7.39
CA ALA A 241 -6.03 22.07 -7.09
C ALA A 241 -4.63 21.47 -7.18
N GLY A 242 -4.48 20.22 -7.64
CA GLY A 242 -3.17 19.55 -7.79
C GLY A 242 -2.88 18.47 -6.74
N GLY A 243 -3.84 18.15 -5.85
CA GLY A 243 -3.78 16.97 -5.00
C GLY A 243 -2.77 17.03 -3.84
N GLY A 244 -2.61 18.18 -3.21
CA GLY A 244 -1.76 18.31 -2.02
C GLY A 244 -0.27 18.33 -2.36
N GLU A 245 0.19 19.41 -2.97
CA GLU A 245 1.63 19.69 -3.22
C GLU A 245 2.49 19.63 -1.94
N ASP A 246 1.86 19.79 -0.77
CA ASP A 246 2.46 19.66 0.54
C ASP A 246 2.73 18.18 0.96
N GLY A 247 2.31 17.22 0.14
CA GLY A 247 2.41 15.79 0.41
C GLY A 247 1.36 15.27 1.41
N SER A 248 0.25 16.00 1.62
CA SER A 248 -0.84 15.60 2.51
C SER A 248 -1.58 14.34 2.04
N MET A 249 -1.58 14.05 0.75
CA MET A 249 -2.17 12.83 0.17
C MET A 249 -1.28 11.59 0.33
N TYR A 250 -0.01 11.75 0.65
CA TYR A 250 0.92 10.65 0.75
C TYR A 250 0.83 9.94 2.09
N ASN A 251 0.51 8.64 2.08
CA ASN A 251 0.41 7.83 3.29
C ASN A 251 1.80 7.42 3.80
N ARG A 252 2.40 8.27 4.64
CA ARG A 252 3.74 8.04 5.20
C ARG A 252 3.82 6.82 6.10
N ALA A 253 2.71 6.42 6.70
CA ALA A 253 2.69 5.25 7.58
C ALA A 253 2.86 3.93 6.82
N MET A 254 2.29 3.86 5.61
CA MET A 254 2.20 2.64 4.82
C MET A 254 3.16 2.62 3.63
N ASP A 255 3.40 3.78 2.98
CA ASP A 255 4.05 3.81 1.66
C ASP A 255 5.45 4.42 1.67
N ALA A 256 5.78 5.25 2.68
CA ALA A 256 7.10 5.85 2.78
C ALA A 256 8.15 4.83 3.24
N LEU A 257 9.24 4.77 2.50
CA LEU A 257 10.42 4.01 2.86
C LEU A 257 11.45 4.92 3.54
N TYR A 258 11.70 4.64 4.80
CA TYR A 258 12.68 5.37 5.63
C TYR A 258 13.92 4.53 5.87
N THR A 259 15.04 5.18 6.01
CA THR A 259 16.20 4.56 6.68
C THR A 259 15.82 4.27 8.14
N PRO A 260 15.85 3.00 8.61
CA PRO A 260 15.41 2.67 9.96
C PRO A 260 16.33 3.27 11.05
N GLY A 261 17.58 3.56 10.72
CA GLY A 261 18.58 3.93 11.69
C GLY A 261 18.68 2.89 12.80
N SER A 262 19.02 3.31 13.98
CA SER A 262 19.23 2.40 15.12
C SER A 262 18.00 1.61 15.56
N THR A 263 16.80 1.81 15.00
CA THR A 263 15.67 0.91 15.26
C THR A 263 15.91 -0.48 14.66
N PHE A 264 16.68 -0.58 13.57
CA PHE A 264 17.05 -1.86 12.97
C PHE A 264 17.93 -2.73 13.88
N LYS A 265 18.61 -2.12 14.86
CA LYS A 265 19.40 -2.88 15.87
C LYS A 265 18.56 -3.88 16.66
N VAL A 266 17.22 -3.74 16.69
CA VAL A 266 16.31 -4.76 17.23
C VAL A 266 16.45 -6.06 16.42
N VAL A 267 16.50 -5.98 15.09
CA VAL A 267 16.71 -7.13 14.20
C VAL A 267 18.11 -7.72 14.37
N THR A 268 19.14 -6.86 14.38
CA THR A 268 20.54 -7.28 14.55
C THR A 268 20.78 -7.97 15.89
N LEU A 269 20.23 -7.41 16.99
CA LEU A 269 20.29 -8.02 18.31
C LEU A 269 19.57 -9.36 18.32
N SER A 270 18.37 -9.43 17.73
CA SER A 270 17.58 -10.66 17.62
C SER A 270 18.37 -11.76 16.88
N ALA A 271 19.01 -11.43 15.76
CA ALA A 271 19.84 -12.37 15.01
C ALA A 271 21.03 -12.87 15.84
N ALA A 272 21.75 -11.98 16.52
CA ALA A 272 22.91 -12.35 17.34
C ALA A 272 22.55 -13.26 18.51
N LEU A 273 21.45 -12.97 19.19
CA LEU A 273 20.96 -13.77 20.31
C LEU A 273 20.39 -15.13 19.87
N GLU A 274 19.61 -15.17 18.80
CA GLU A 274 18.97 -16.40 18.32
C GLU A 274 20.01 -17.40 17.77
N THR A 275 21.04 -16.91 17.10
CA THR A 275 22.14 -17.75 16.59
C THR A 275 23.15 -18.15 17.67
N GLY A 276 23.08 -17.54 18.85
CA GLY A 276 24.06 -17.73 19.90
C GLY A 276 25.43 -17.09 19.60
N THR A 277 25.52 -16.25 18.58
CA THR A 277 26.72 -15.51 18.22
C THR A 277 27.18 -14.59 19.36
N ALA A 278 26.22 -13.97 20.06
CA ALA A 278 26.47 -13.15 21.25
C ALA A 278 25.39 -13.35 22.29
N SER A 279 25.64 -12.88 23.51
CA SER A 279 24.69 -12.77 24.62
C SER A 279 24.61 -11.33 25.10
N LEU A 280 23.58 -10.97 25.87
CA LEU A 280 23.45 -9.63 26.45
C LEU A 280 24.65 -9.22 27.33
N THR A 281 25.39 -10.20 27.88
CA THR A 281 26.57 -10.01 28.72
C THR A 281 27.88 -10.06 27.94
N SER A 282 27.88 -10.43 26.66
CA SER A 282 29.06 -10.35 25.80
C SER A 282 29.60 -8.92 25.78
N THR A 283 30.93 -8.75 25.92
CA THR A 283 31.59 -7.44 26.04
C THR A 283 32.32 -7.06 24.76
N TYR A 284 32.23 -5.80 24.39
CA TYR A 284 32.79 -5.24 23.17
C TYR A 284 33.57 -3.96 23.47
N GLN A 285 34.62 -3.70 22.68
CA GLN A 285 35.27 -2.40 22.66
C GLN A 285 34.37 -1.42 21.88
N ALA A 286 34.07 -0.29 22.48
CA ALA A 286 33.19 0.73 21.93
C ALA A 286 33.92 2.11 21.86
N PRO A 287 35.04 2.23 21.10
CA PRO A 287 35.64 3.53 20.83
C PRO A 287 34.71 4.42 20.04
N GLY A 288 35.00 5.72 19.95
CA GLY A 288 34.20 6.66 19.14
C GLY A 288 34.16 6.30 17.66
N SER A 289 35.26 5.69 17.15
CA SER A 289 35.39 5.17 15.79
C SER A 289 36.22 3.89 15.79
N MET A 290 35.90 2.96 14.90
CA MET A 290 36.65 1.71 14.68
C MET A 290 36.63 1.38 13.19
N ASP A 291 37.81 1.00 12.66
CA ASP A 291 37.88 0.47 11.29
C ASP A 291 37.32 -0.94 11.23
N ILE A 292 36.28 -1.15 10.39
CA ILE A 292 35.64 -2.42 10.12
C ILE A 292 35.58 -2.57 8.60
N GLY A 293 36.19 -3.63 8.06
CA GLY A 293 36.22 -3.83 6.60
C GLY A 293 37.00 -2.72 5.86
N ASN A 294 38.07 -2.23 6.45
CA ASN A 294 38.98 -1.17 5.94
C ASN A 294 38.35 0.24 5.82
N ALA A 295 37.26 0.51 6.54
CA ALA A 295 36.64 1.83 6.60
C ALA A 295 36.07 2.11 8.01
N PRO A 296 35.95 3.38 8.43
CA PRO A 296 35.49 3.70 9.77
C PRO A 296 33.98 3.46 9.94
N VAL A 297 33.64 2.85 11.07
CA VAL A 297 32.30 2.86 11.67
C VAL A 297 32.33 3.75 12.90
N THR A 298 31.45 4.75 12.97
CA THR A 298 31.48 5.80 13.99
C THR A 298 30.21 5.79 14.84
N ASN A 299 30.42 6.04 16.15
CA ASN A 299 29.31 6.35 17.05
C ASN A 299 28.80 7.78 16.81
N TYR A 300 27.57 8.05 17.22
CA TYR A 300 27.04 9.42 17.23
C TYR A 300 27.98 10.35 18.01
N ALA A 301 28.24 11.54 17.45
CA ALA A 301 29.17 12.52 18.01
C ALA A 301 30.58 11.97 18.32
N ASN A 302 30.96 10.84 17.72
CA ASN A 302 32.26 10.16 17.98
C ASN A 302 32.47 9.77 19.45
N GLU A 303 31.36 9.48 20.17
CA GLU A 303 31.42 9.12 21.60
C GLU A 303 32.09 7.77 21.83
N SER A 304 32.98 7.70 22.82
CA SER A 304 33.64 6.48 23.26
C SER A 304 33.06 6.00 24.59
N TYR A 305 32.68 4.72 24.63
CA TYR A 305 32.07 4.11 25.81
C TYR A 305 33.00 3.11 26.52
N GLY A 306 34.24 2.92 26.02
CA GLY A 306 35.18 1.94 26.55
C GLY A 306 34.75 0.50 26.28
N THR A 307 34.92 -0.39 27.24
CA THR A 307 34.47 -1.78 27.18
C THR A 307 33.08 -1.89 27.82
N ILE A 308 32.08 -2.24 27.05
CA ILE A 308 30.67 -2.31 27.48
C ILE A 308 30.03 -3.63 27.09
N SER A 309 28.99 -4.05 27.84
CA SER A 309 28.18 -5.22 27.46
C SER A 309 27.30 -4.92 26.24
N LEU A 310 26.87 -5.97 25.53
CA LEU A 310 25.95 -5.84 24.40
C LEU A 310 24.63 -5.16 24.81
N GLN A 311 24.12 -5.46 26.02
CA GLN A 311 22.95 -4.76 26.56
C GLN A 311 23.19 -3.26 26.74
N GLN A 312 24.35 -2.87 27.29
CA GLN A 312 24.72 -1.46 27.43
C GLN A 312 24.92 -0.80 26.06
N ALA A 313 25.58 -1.49 25.11
CA ALA A 313 25.76 -1.01 23.74
C ALA A 313 24.41 -0.76 23.03
N PHE A 314 23.41 -1.62 23.26
CA PHE A 314 22.04 -1.42 22.77
C PHE A 314 21.38 -0.21 23.42
N ALA A 315 21.54 -0.04 24.74
CA ALA A 315 20.96 1.07 25.50
C ALA A 315 21.50 2.44 25.08
N VAL A 316 22.83 2.55 24.86
CA VAL A 316 23.47 3.78 24.36
C VAL A 316 23.48 3.87 22.83
N SER A 317 22.99 2.84 22.15
CA SER A 317 22.87 2.79 20.69
C SER A 317 24.19 2.83 19.92
N SER A 318 25.28 2.19 20.45
CA SER A 318 26.61 2.20 19.81
C SER A 318 26.60 1.59 18.42
N ASN A 319 26.97 2.36 17.39
CA ASN A 319 27.13 1.86 16.03
C ASN A 319 28.35 0.94 15.91
N VAL A 320 29.44 1.30 16.58
CA VAL A 320 30.69 0.54 16.55
C VAL A 320 30.48 -0.88 17.06
N VAL A 321 29.76 -1.05 18.17
CA VAL A 321 29.46 -2.39 18.70
C VAL A 321 28.52 -3.15 17.77
N PHE A 322 27.45 -2.51 17.29
CA PHE A 322 26.50 -3.17 16.41
C PHE A 322 27.07 -3.48 15.02
N GLY A 323 28.07 -2.73 14.55
CA GLY A 323 28.87 -3.07 13.38
C GLY A 323 29.70 -4.34 13.58
N GLN A 324 30.37 -4.48 14.75
CA GLN A 324 31.08 -5.71 15.10
C GLN A 324 30.12 -6.90 15.15
N VAL A 325 29.02 -6.77 15.90
CA VAL A 325 27.99 -7.83 16.03
C VAL A 325 27.39 -8.23 14.67
N ALA A 326 27.12 -7.26 13.79
CA ALA A 326 26.58 -7.55 12.46
C ALA A 326 27.54 -8.38 11.61
N ASN A 327 28.84 -8.10 11.67
CA ASN A 327 29.86 -8.90 10.98
C ASN A 327 30.03 -10.30 11.60
N GLU A 328 29.94 -10.42 12.92
CA GLU A 328 29.94 -11.73 13.60
C GLU A 328 28.72 -12.58 13.18
N VAL A 329 27.56 -11.97 13.03
CA VAL A 329 26.32 -12.60 12.55
C VAL A 329 26.42 -12.94 11.05
N GLY A 330 27.03 -12.06 10.26
CA GLY A 330 27.19 -12.16 8.81
C GLY A 330 25.98 -11.64 8.02
N ALA A 331 26.24 -11.09 6.82
CA ALA A 331 25.26 -10.44 5.97
C ALA A 331 24.05 -11.33 5.63
N ASN A 332 24.30 -12.60 5.24
CA ASN A 332 23.24 -13.53 4.89
C ASN A 332 22.26 -13.79 6.05
N THR A 333 22.80 -14.01 7.25
CA THR A 333 22.00 -14.23 8.46
C THR A 333 21.21 -12.97 8.83
N LEU A 334 21.85 -11.80 8.75
CA LEU A 334 21.20 -10.52 9.03
C LEU A 334 19.98 -10.30 8.12
N VAL A 335 20.13 -10.52 6.81
CA VAL A 335 19.03 -10.42 5.83
C VAL A 335 17.97 -11.49 6.06
N GLN A 336 18.36 -12.72 6.41
CA GLN A 336 17.43 -13.80 6.75
C GLN A 336 16.52 -13.40 7.93
N PHE A 337 17.08 -12.82 9.00
CA PHE A 337 16.29 -12.34 10.14
C PHE A 337 15.42 -11.13 9.78
N ALA A 338 15.91 -10.20 8.98
CA ALA A 338 15.09 -9.09 8.48
C ALA A 338 13.86 -9.62 7.72
N ASN A 339 14.05 -10.60 6.84
CA ASN A 339 12.96 -11.24 6.10
C ASN A 339 12.00 -12.02 7.02
N ALA A 340 12.51 -12.68 8.07
CA ALA A 340 11.68 -13.35 9.06
C ALA A 340 10.77 -12.36 9.83
N PHE A 341 11.20 -11.12 10.02
CA PHE A 341 10.39 -10.03 10.56
C PHE A 341 9.48 -9.34 9.53
N GLY A 342 9.49 -9.75 8.25
CA GLY A 342 8.58 -9.25 7.22
C GLY A 342 9.18 -8.36 6.15
N TYR A 343 10.49 -8.11 6.14
CA TYR A 343 11.13 -7.42 5.02
C TYR A 343 10.95 -8.21 3.72
N GLY A 344 10.94 -7.52 2.59
CA GLY A 344 10.74 -8.10 1.27
C GLY A 344 9.30 -8.41 0.90
N GLN A 345 8.34 -8.25 1.83
CA GLN A 345 6.91 -8.50 1.57
C GLN A 345 6.04 -7.29 1.92
N LYS A 346 4.90 -7.20 1.25
CA LYS A 346 3.85 -6.23 1.62
C LYS A 346 3.11 -6.77 2.83
N LEU A 347 2.99 -5.96 3.86
CA LEU A 347 2.29 -6.31 5.10
C LEU A 347 0.88 -5.75 5.08
N GLY A 348 -0.08 -6.55 5.50
CA GLY A 348 -1.49 -6.19 5.65
C GLY A 348 -2.46 -7.14 4.96
N GLN A 349 -3.55 -7.53 5.66
CA GLN A 349 -4.55 -8.46 5.15
C GLN A 349 -5.60 -7.77 4.25
N ASP A 350 -5.81 -6.48 4.44
CA ASP A 350 -6.78 -5.64 3.73
C ASP A 350 -6.10 -4.43 3.08
N LEU A 351 -5.56 -3.49 3.83
CA LEU A 351 -4.66 -2.46 3.32
C LEU A 351 -3.21 -2.95 3.43
N THR A 352 -2.49 -2.91 2.32
CA THR A 352 -1.10 -3.38 2.29
C THR A 352 -0.12 -2.22 2.26
N SER A 353 0.96 -2.33 3.05
CA SER A 353 2.08 -1.38 3.01
C SER A 353 3.00 -1.61 1.80
N ALA A 354 3.84 -0.64 1.49
CA ALA A 354 5.02 -0.88 0.67
C ALA A 354 5.91 -1.95 1.33
N ALA A 355 6.60 -2.75 0.51
CA ALA A 355 7.56 -3.73 1.02
C ALA A 355 8.83 -3.03 1.50
N SER A 356 9.26 -3.32 2.73
CA SER A 356 10.55 -2.89 3.25
C SER A 356 11.69 -3.64 2.56
N ILE A 357 12.85 -3.02 2.41
CA ILE A 357 13.91 -3.48 1.51
C ILE A 357 15.19 -3.74 2.31
N MET A 358 15.89 -4.84 2.01
CA MET A 358 17.27 -5.10 2.40
C MET A 358 18.19 -5.06 1.18
N ALA A 359 19.43 -4.66 1.37
CA ALA A 359 20.45 -4.82 0.34
C ALA A 359 20.77 -6.31 0.11
N ASP A 360 21.29 -6.64 -1.09
CA ASP A 360 21.68 -8.01 -1.44
C ASP A 360 22.86 -8.46 -0.57
N PRO A 361 22.72 -9.48 0.30
CA PRO A 361 23.78 -9.90 1.21
C PRO A 361 25.01 -10.44 0.50
N SER A 362 24.87 -10.93 -0.74
CA SER A 362 25.98 -11.45 -1.54
C SER A 362 26.92 -10.35 -2.05
N LEU A 363 26.45 -9.10 -2.05
CA LEU A 363 27.20 -7.93 -2.51
C LEU A 363 27.71 -7.06 -1.35
N MET A 364 27.28 -7.31 -0.10
CA MET A 364 27.74 -6.55 1.06
C MET A 364 29.18 -6.87 1.44
N THR A 365 29.99 -5.84 1.51
CA THR A 365 31.33 -5.88 2.15
C THR A 365 31.18 -5.96 3.69
N GLU A 366 32.28 -6.21 4.42
CA GLU A 366 32.29 -6.16 5.88
C GLU A 366 31.86 -4.79 6.43
N TRP A 367 32.31 -3.70 5.78
CA TRP A 367 31.92 -2.34 6.14
C TRP A 367 30.42 -2.08 5.92
N GLU A 368 29.90 -2.53 4.78
CA GLU A 368 28.46 -2.42 4.49
C GLU A 368 27.62 -3.29 5.44
N THR A 369 28.07 -4.51 5.76
CA THR A 369 27.42 -5.36 6.74
C THR A 369 27.36 -4.69 8.12
N ALA A 370 28.43 -4.03 8.53
CA ALA A 370 28.47 -3.28 9.79
C ALA A 370 27.47 -2.13 9.80
N TRP A 371 27.40 -1.33 8.74
CA TRP A 371 26.45 -0.21 8.65
C TRP A 371 25.01 -0.67 8.47
N ALA A 372 24.77 -1.72 7.69
CA ALA A 372 23.43 -2.34 7.58
C ALA A 372 22.93 -2.81 8.95
N GLY A 373 23.80 -3.46 9.75
CA GLY A 373 23.46 -3.89 11.11
C GLY A 373 23.22 -2.75 12.09
N ALA A 374 23.84 -1.58 11.86
CA ALA A 374 23.54 -0.36 12.60
C ALA A 374 22.26 0.34 12.11
N GLY A 375 21.71 -0.09 10.95
CA GLY A 375 20.47 0.42 10.35
C GLY A 375 20.65 1.54 9.34
N GLN A 376 21.85 1.70 8.81
CA GLN A 376 22.13 2.66 7.72
C GLN A 376 22.06 1.95 6.37
N PRO A 377 21.54 2.59 5.30
CA PRO A 377 21.41 1.97 3.99
C PRO A 377 22.80 1.78 3.36
N VAL A 378 22.97 0.61 2.79
CA VAL A 378 24.13 0.20 2.00
C VAL A 378 23.67 -0.36 0.66
N GLY A 379 24.60 -0.71 -0.24
CA GLY A 379 24.24 -1.21 -1.56
C GLY A 379 23.69 -0.12 -2.49
N MET A 380 24.21 1.09 -2.37
CA MET A 380 23.73 2.27 -3.11
C MET A 380 23.80 2.11 -4.64
N ASP A 381 24.72 1.27 -5.12
CA ASP A 381 24.89 0.99 -6.55
C ASP A 381 23.92 -0.08 -7.07
N HIS A 382 23.12 -0.70 -6.17
CA HIS A 382 22.24 -1.82 -6.48
C HIS A 382 20.84 -1.60 -5.91
N THR A 383 20.54 -2.25 -4.78
CA THR A 383 19.28 -2.11 -4.04
C THR A 383 19.62 -1.57 -2.64
N PRO A 384 19.45 -0.26 -2.40
CA PRO A 384 19.83 0.31 -1.11
C PRO A 384 18.91 -0.22 0.01
N GLY A 385 19.53 -0.70 1.09
CA GLY A 385 18.85 -1.19 2.29
C GLY A 385 19.78 -1.25 3.51
N PRO A 386 19.23 -1.33 4.72
CA PRO A 386 17.79 -1.45 5.04
C PRO A 386 16.99 -0.17 4.80
N GLN A 387 15.78 -0.35 4.23
CA GLN A 387 14.74 0.67 4.17
C GLN A 387 13.43 0.09 4.70
N THR A 388 12.71 0.86 5.49
CA THR A 388 11.54 0.37 6.25
C THR A 388 10.35 1.30 6.15
N THR A 389 9.13 0.73 6.18
CA THR A 389 7.93 1.51 6.46
C THR A 389 7.71 1.66 7.97
N VAL A 390 6.92 2.65 8.38
CA VAL A 390 6.53 2.79 9.80
C VAL A 390 5.70 1.59 10.25
N MET A 391 4.88 1.04 9.36
CA MET A 391 4.13 -0.20 9.58
C MET A 391 5.07 -1.39 9.86
N GLN A 392 6.11 -1.60 9.04
CA GLN A 392 7.08 -2.67 9.23
C GLN A 392 7.79 -2.56 10.59
N ASN A 393 8.20 -1.36 10.97
CA ASN A 393 8.83 -1.11 12.26
C ASN A 393 7.87 -1.40 13.44
N ALA A 394 6.58 -1.07 13.30
CA ALA A 394 5.56 -1.42 14.30
C ALA A 394 5.38 -2.94 14.40
N VAL A 395 5.40 -3.67 13.28
CA VAL A 395 5.34 -5.14 13.24
C VAL A 395 6.55 -5.78 13.91
N ILE A 396 7.77 -5.24 13.74
CA ILE A 396 8.97 -5.72 14.45
C ILE A 396 8.80 -5.56 15.97
N ALA A 397 8.37 -4.38 16.43
CA ALA A 397 8.12 -4.15 17.85
C ALA A 397 7.03 -5.06 18.40
N ALA A 398 5.93 -5.26 17.62
CA ALA A 398 4.84 -6.16 17.96
C ALA A 398 5.31 -7.63 18.05
N ALA A 399 6.14 -8.07 17.11
CA ALA A 399 6.67 -9.44 17.14
C ALA A 399 7.52 -9.71 18.38
N ILE A 400 8.40 -8.78 18.77
CA ILE A 400 9.19 -8.88 20.01
C ILE A 400 8.25 -8.90 21.22
N ALA A 401 7.23 -8.03 21.27
CA ALA A 401 6.21 -8.00 22.32
C ALA A 401 5.41 -9.30 22.39
N ASN A 402 5.19 -9.98 21.26
CA ASN A 402 4.42 -11.21 21.10
C ASN A 402 5.31 -12.47 21.06
N SER A 403 6.35 -12.51 21.90
CA SER A 403 7.24 -13.69 22.04
C SER A 403 7.88 -14.16 20.73
N GLY A 404 8.15 -13.25 19.80
CA GLY A 404 8.81 -13.49 18.52
C GLY A 404 7.87 -13.88 17.37
N VAL A 405 6.57 -13.96 17.61
CA VAL A 405 5.56 -14.29 16.58
C VAL A 405 5.16 -13.02 15.82
N VAL A 406 5.36 -13.03 14.51
CA VAL A 406 4.98 -11.94 13.60
C VAL A 406 3.52 -12.10 13.20
N MET A 407 2.70 -11.11 13.53
CA MET A 407 1.29 -11.07 13.12
C MET A 407 1.14 -10.17 11.89
N ASP A 408 0.28 -10.59 10.95
CA ASP A 408 -0.05 -9.81 9.76
C ASP A 408 -1.06 -8.71 10.11
N PRO A 409 -0.74 -7.43 9.89
CA PRO A 409 -1.62 -6.33 10.26
C PRO A 409 -2.98 -6.37 9.53
N TYR A 410 -4.03 -5.86 10.17
CA TYR A 410 -5.33 -5.66 9.53
C TYR A 410 -6.07 -4.47 10.13
N PHE A 411 -6.93 -3.85 9.31
CA PHE A 411 -7.70 -2.66 9.66
C PHE A 411 -9.19 -2.94 9.81
N VAL A 412 -9.75 -3.94 9.12
CA VAL A 412 -11.18 -4.28 9.19
C VAL A 412 -11.38 -5.41 10.19
N ALA A 413 -11.99 -5.08 11.33
CA ALA A 413 -12.31 -6.06 12.38
C ALA A 413 -13.52 -6.92 12.00
N GLN A 414 -14.60 -6.27 11.54
CA GLN A 414 -15.88 -6.90 11.25
C GLN A 414 -16.57 -6.24 10.06
N VAL A 415 -17.40 -7.02 9.38
CA VAL A 415 -18.42 -6.54 8.45
C VAL A 415 -19.77 -6.74 9.11
N LEU A 416 -20.57 -5.67 9.19
CA LEU A 416 -21.91 -5.69 9.76
C LEU A 416 -22.96 -5.49 8.67
N ALA A 417 -24.03 -6.25 8.69
CA ALA A 417 -25.19 -6.01 7.86
C ALA A 417 -25.88 -4.68 8.25
N PRO A 418 -26.78 -4.14 7.40
CA PRO A 418 -27.52 -2.90 7.69
C PRO A 418 -28.33 -2.94 9.01
N ASP A 419 -28.71 -4.12 9.48
CA ASP A 419 -29.41 -4.33 10.75
C ASP A 419 -28.46 -4.46 11.96
N GLY A 420 -27.14 -4.35 11.74
CA GLY A 420 -26.11 -4.46 12.76
C GLY A 420 -25.63 -5.91 13.05
N THR A 421 -26.19 -6.92 12.38
CA THR A 421 -25.72 -8.31 12.52
C THR A 421 -24.30 -8.48 11.98
N VAL A 422 -23.47 -9.28 12.64
CA VAL A 422 -22.11 -9.58 12.19
C VAL A 422 -22.16 -10.56 11.04
N VAL A 423 -21.76 -10.12 9.83
CA VAL A 423 -21.65 -10.95 8.64
C VAL A 423 -20.32 -11.67 8.56
N LYS A 424 -19.25 -10.96 8.94
CA LYS A 424 -17.86 -11.47 8.88
C LYS A 424 -17.03 -10.88 10.01
N THR A 425 -16.19 -11.71 10.63
CA THR A 425 -15.12 -11.27 11.54
C THR A 425 -13.78 -11.67 10.96
N THR A 426 -12.84 -10.71 10.91
CA THR A 426 -11.48 -10.98 10.46
C THR A 426 -10.75 -11.84 11.46
N GLN A 427 -10.08 -12.88 10.97
CA GLN A 427 -9.25 -13.76 11.79
C GLN A 427 -7.81 -13.24 11.80
N SER A 428 -7.22 -13.19 12.98
CA SER A 428 -5.79 -12.90 13.13
C SER A 428 -4.96 -13.93 12.37
N ARG A 429 -3.96 -13.48 11.63
CA ARG A 429 -3.07 -14.32 10.84
C ARG A 429 -1.62 -14.14 11.29
N SER A 430 -0.93 -15.22 11.63
CA SER A 430 0.51 -15.19 11.84
C SER A 430 1.24 -15.34 10.51
N LEU A 431 2.32 -14.57 10.34
CA LEU A 431 3.28 -14.71 9.24
C LEU A 431 4.40 -15.70 9.59
N GLY A 432 4.53 -16.08 10.87
CA GLY A 432 5.52 -17.03 11.34
C GLY A 432 6.20 -16.58 12.64
N GLN A 433 7.17 -17.39 13.07
CA GLN A 433 8.03 -17.12 14.22
C GLN A 433 9.35 -16.55 13.71
N ALA A 434 9.65 -15.28 14.00
CA ALA A 434 10.92 -14.66 13.58
C ALA A 434 12.08 -15.06 14.48
N VAL A 435 11.82 -15.16 15.79
CA VAL A 435 12.79 -15.61 16.83
C VAL A 435 12.07 -16.42 17.90
N SER A 436 12.80 -17.22 18.66
CA SER A 436 12.27 -17.95 19.83
C SER A 436 11.74 -16.99 20.89
N SER A 437 10.83 -17.47 21.74
CA SER A 437 10.33 -16.70 22.89
C SER A 437 11.46 -16.30 23.85
N ALA A 438 12.44 -17.17 24.02
CA ALA A 438 13.61 -16.91 24.86
C ALA A 438 14.45 -15.74 24.33
N THR A 439 14.66 -15.68 23.01
CA THR A 439 15.34 -14.54 22.36
C THR A 439 14.49 -13.27 22.45
N ALA A 440 13.20 -13.36 22.17
CA ALA A 440 12.29 -12.22 22.30
C ALA A 440 12.33 -11.61 23.71
N ASP A 441 12.34 -12.45 24.77
CA ASP A 441 12.42 -11.98 26.17
C ASP A 441 13.74 -11.26 26.45
N GLN A 442 14.88 -11.73 25.93
CA GLN A 442 16.17 -11.04 26.04
C GLN A 442 16.14 -9.69 25.29
N VAL A 443 15.58 -9.65 24.08
CA VAL A 443 15.44 -8.39 23.31
C VAL A 443 14.53 -7.42 24.06
N LYS A 444 13.39 -7.89 24.63
CA LYS A 444 12.52 -7.09 25.49
C LYS A 444 13.29 -6.47 26.66
N GLN A 445 14.14 -7.26 27.33
CA GLN A 445 14.99 -6.76 28.42
C GLN A 445 15.94 -5.65 27.97
N ALA A 446 16.59 -5.81 26.82
CA ALA A 446 17.45 -4.78 26.24
C ALA A 446 16.67 -3.52 25.86
N MET A 447 15.47 -3.67 25.25
CA MET A 447 14.58 -2.57 24.90
C MET A 447 14.06 -1.81 26.14
N LEU A 448 13.81 -2.50 27.25
CA LEU A 448 13.46 -1.86 28.53
C LEU A 448 14.57 -0.96 29.03
N ALA A 449 15.82 -1.39 28.98
CA ALA A 449 16.99 -0.59 29.41
C ALA A 449 17.13 0.71 28.61
N VAL A 450 16.79 0.71 27.30
CA VAL A 450 16.81 1.93 26.45
C VAL A 450 15.87 3.00 27.00
N VAL A 451 14.66 2.62 27.44
CA VAL A 451 13.66 3.57 27.93
C VAL A 451 13.88 3.93 29.40
N GLN A 452 14.41 3.00 30.21
CA GLN A 452 14.67 3.27 31.62
C GLN A 452 15.84 4.24 31.83
N SER A 453 16.95 4.05 31.11
CA SER A 453 18.21 4.79 31.37
C SER A 453 19.07 5.04 30.12
N GLY A 454 18.56 4.67 28.92
CA GLY A 454 19.26 4.88 27.65
C GLY A 454 18.74 6.07 26.87
N THR A 455 18.80 5.95 25.53
CA THR A 455 18.44 7.02 24.59
C THR A 455 16.94 7.28 24.47
N GLY A 456 16.08 6.42 25.05
CA GLY A 456 14.62 6.43 24.87
C GLY A 456 13.84 6.94 26.09
N THR A 457 14.46 7.65 27.04
CA THR A 457 13.79 8.11 28.28
C THR A 457 12.58 9.00 28.04
N ASP A 458 12.52 9.71 26.92
CA ASP A 458 11.37 10.55 26.53
C ASP A 458 10.10 9.73 26.23
N ALA A 459 10.20 8.40 26.02
CA ALA A 459 9.07 7.52 25.79
C ALA A 459 8.47 6.94 27.08
N GLN A 460 8.95 7.34 28.25
CA GLN A 460 8.43 6.86 29.54
C GLN A 460 6.96 7.25 29.73
N VAL A 461 6.17 6.32 30.26
CA VAL A 461 4.77 6.51 30.64
C VAL A 461 4.68 6.37 32.17
N PRO A 462 4.10 7.34 32.89
CA PRO A 462 3.97 7.26 34.34
C PRO A 462 3.27 5.97 34.80
N GLY A 463 3.92 5.23 35.72
CA GLY A 463 3.37 4.00 36.29
C GLY A 463 3.44 2.76 35.40
N VAL A 464 3.94 2.87 34.15
CA VAL A 464 4.02 1.75 33.21
C VAL A 464 5.45 1.58 32.70
N LYS A 465 5.95 0.34 32.71
CA LYS A 465 7.23 0.04 32.07
C LYS A 465 7.04 -0.01 30.55
N VAL A 466 7.80 0.81 29.83
CA VAL A 466 7.87 0.85 28.37
C VAL A 466 9.18 0.24 27.91
N ALA A 467 9.13 -0.59 26.88
CA ALA A 467 10.32 -1.09 26.17
C ALA A 467 10.36 -0.49 24.77
N GLY A 468 11.55 -0.07 24.32
CA GLY A 468 11.65 0.56 22.99
C GLY A 468 13.08 0.74 22.51
N LYS A 469 13.21 1.29 21.30
CA LYS A 469 14.48 1.64 20.68
C LYS A 469 14.32 2.91 19.85
N THR A 470 15.19 3.87 20.09
CA THR A 470 15.31 5.09 19.29
C THR A 470 16.11 4.85 18.03
N GLY A 471 15.82 5.61 16.99
CA GLY A 471 16.61 5.71 15.77
C GLY A 471 16.81 7.16 15.36
N SER A 472 18.00 7.46 14.88
CA SER A 472 18.31 8.66 14.13
C SER A 472 18.86 8.18 12.78
N ALA A 473 18.27 8.65 11.70
CA ALA A 473 18.61 8.21 10.36
C ALA A 473 19.05 9.41 9.53
N GLU A 474 20.27 9.37 9.03
CA GLU A 474 20.77 10.35 8.10
C GLU A 474 20.09 10.17 6.73
N THR A 475 19.69 11.28 6.09
CA THR A 475 18.96 11.28 4.82
C THR A 475 19.84 11.65 3.62
N GLY A 476 21.17 11.59 3.79
CA GLY A 476 22.14 11.96 2.75
C GLY A 476 22.35 13.47 2.58
N GLY A 477 21.79 14.28 3.48
CA GLY A 477 21.96 15.73 3.56
C GLY A 477 22.27 16.19 4.98
N THR A 478 21.86 17.41 5.32
CA THR A 478 21.93 17.94 6.69
C THR A 478 20.75 17.51 7.55
N ASN A 479 19.74 16.88 6.95
CA ASN A 479 18.49 16.51 7.62
C ASN A 479 18.61 15.10 8.20
N VAL A 480 18.00 14.90 9.36
CA VAL A 480 17.95 13.63 10.08
C VAL A 480 16.51 13.28 10.40
N ASN A 481 16.12 12.03 10.20
CA ASN A 481 14.81 11.53 10.62
C ASN A 481 14.93 10.95 12.04
N SER A 482 13.97 11.28 12.91
CA SER A 482 13.85 10.68 14.24
C SER A 482 12.88 9.53 14.20
N MET A 483 13.28 8.38 14.74
CA MET A 483 12.44 7.19 14.79
C MET A 483 12.38 6.61 16.20
N PHE A 484 11.27 5.95 16.49
CA PHE A 484 11.09 5.16 17.70
C PHE A 484 10.25 3.92 17.40
N VAL A 485 10.62 2.79 17.98
CA VAL A 485 9.83 1.56 18.02
C VAL A 485 9.74 1.06 19.44
N GLY A 486 8.60 0.54 19.86
CA GLY A 486 8.46 0.06 21.22
C GLY A 486 7.10 -0.54 21.52
N PHE A 487 6.88 -0.92 22.75
CA PHE A 487 5.63 -1.49 23.22
C PHE A 487 5.44 -1.26 24.73
N ALA A 488 4.19 -1.35 25.15
CA ALA A 488 3.77 -1.25 26.54
C ALA A 488 2.49 -2.08 26.81
N PRO A 489 2.23 -2.46 28.08
CA PRO A 489 3.18 -2.58 29.19
C PRO A 489 4.27 -3.63 28.92
N TYR A 490 5.45 -3.51 29.51
CA TYR A 490 6.56 -4.47 29.35
C TYR A 490 6.18 -5.89 29.77
N ASP A 491 5.52 -6.02 30.94
CA ASP A 491 5.23 -7.32 31.55
C ASP A 491 4.08 -8.07 30.81
N SER A 492 3.13 -7.35 30.21
CA SER A 492 2.02 -7.91 29.42
C SER A 492 1.66 -6.97 28.28
N PRO A 493 2.40 -7.01 27.17
CA PRO A 493 2.22 -6.06 26.06
C PRO A 493 0.82 -6.13 25.43
N THR A 494 0.17 -4.97 25.35
CA THR A 494 -1.13 -4.81 24.69
C THR A 494 -1.06 -3.82 23.52
N VAL A 495 -0.02 -3.00 23.46
CA VAL A 495 0.23 -2.01 22.40
C VAL A 495 1.68 -2.05 21.95
N ALA A 496 1.91 -2.12 20.66
CA ALA A 496 3.19 -1.85 20.02
C ALA A 496 3.07 -0.60 19.14
N ILE A 497 4.12 0.20 19.08
CA ILE A 497 4.14 1.48 18.39
C ILE A 497 5.39 1.66 17.55
N SER A 498 5.22 2.34 16.41
CA SER A 498 6.32 2.93 15.66
C SER A 498 6.00 4.38 15.33
N VAL A 499 6.99 5.24 15.46
CA VAL A 499 6.93 6.66 15.12
C VAL A 499 8.10 7.01 14.22
N ALA A 500 7.83 7.77 13.15
CA ALA A 500 8.84 8.41 12.32
C ALA A 500 8.53 9.90 12.17
N LEU A 501 9.52 10.75 12.36
CA LEU A 501 9.48 12.19 12.11
C LEU A 501 10.54 12.56 11.09
N GLU A 502 10.15 13.23 10.03
CA GLU A 502 11.06 13.77 9.01
C GLU A 502 11.68 15.09 9.48
N ASP A 503 12.94 15.34 9.12
CA ASP A 503 13.64 16.59 9.38
C ASP A 503 13.59 17.02 10.87
N TYR A 504 13.77 16.07 11.80
CA TYR A 504 13.58 16.33 13.23
C TYR A 504 14.61 17.30 13.81
N ASP A 505 15.78 17.44 13.20
CA ASP A 505 16.83 18.38 13.59
C ASP A 505 16.38 19.84 13.57
N LYS A 506 15.25 20.14 12.94
CA LYS A 506 14.55 21.42 12.97
C LYS A 506 13.59 21.57 14.16
N HIS A 507 13.47 20.53 15.00
CA HIS A 507 12.49 20.45 16.09
C HIS A 507 13.13 19.93 17.37
N ASP A 508 12.70 20.45 18.52
CA ASP A 508 13.15 19.95 19.83
C ASP A 508 12.46 18.65 20.26
N VAL A 509 11.42 18.23 19.51
CA VAL A 509 10.61 17.05 19.84
C VAL A 509 11.07 15.85 19.01
N LYS A 510 11.50 14.78 19.69
CA LYS A 510 11.91 13.51 19.10
C LYS A 510 10.76 12.50 19.04
N ALA A 511 10.88 11.50 18.15
CA ALA A 511 9.91 10.43 17.98
C ALA A 511 9.60 9.68 19.29
N ALA A 512 10.56 9.52 20.19
CA ALA A 512 10.35 8.90 21.51
C ALA A 512 9.31 9.65 22.35
N LYS A 513 9.30 10.99 22.33
CA LYS A 513 8.32 11.80 23.06
C LYS A 513 6.91 11.64 22.49
N ILE A 514 6.78 11.64 21.15
CA ILE A 514 5.51 11.36 20.48
C ILE A 514 5.00 9.95 20.87
N ALA A 515 5.90 8.96 20.89
CA ALA A 515 5.55 7.60 21.30
C ALA A 515 5.03 7.54 22.76
N GLY A 516 5.67 8.25 23.70
CA GLY A 516 5.20 8.32 25.09
C GLY A 516 3.79 8.91 25.21
N ILE A 517 3.48 9.98 24.47
CA ILE A 517 2.15 10.59 24.43
C ILE A 517 1.10 9.61 23.90
N VAL A 518 1.39 8.97 22.75
CA VAL A 518 0.44 8.05 22.11
C VAL A 518 0.26 6.76 22.92
N LEU A 519 1.33 6.19 23.51
CA LEU A 519 1.25 5.04 24.40
C LEU A 519 0.39 5.35 25.62
N THR A 520 0.53 6.54 26.22
CA THR A 520 -0.31 6.97 27.34
C THR A 520 -1.79 6.96 26.95
N ALA A 521 -2.14 7.54 25.79
CA ALA A 521 -3.51 7.55 25.30
C ALA A 521 -4.01 6.14 24.95
N ALA A 522 -3.17 5.29 24.37
CA ALA A 522 -3.54 3.94 23.99
C ALA A 522 -3.84 3.05 25.23
N LEU A 523 -3.01 3.14 26.26
CA LEU A 523 -3.23 2.41 27.51
C LEU A 523 -4.49 2.91 28.22
N ALA A 524 -4.71 4.24 28.28
CA ALA A 524 -5.92 4.82 28.85
C ALA A 524 -7.19 4.37 28.08
N ALA A 525 -7.12 4.30 26.75
CA ALA A 525 -8.23 3.83 25.92
C ALA A 525 -8.59 2.35 26.18
N GLN A 526 -7.60 1.53 26.59
CA GLN A 526 -7.79 0.12 26.94
C GLN A 526 -8.19 -0.10 28.40
N GLY A 527 -8.24 0.97 29.22
CA GLY A 527 -8.59 0.89 30.65
C GLY A 527 -7.46 0.34 31.53
N ALA A 528 -6.22 0.48 31.07
CA ALA A 528 -5.02 0.01 31.77
C ALA A 528 -4.33 1.15 32.55
#